data_bf4be727aafdfff6883efe50185183b9
#
_entry.id   bf4be727aafdfff6883efe50185183b9
#
_cell.length_a   1.000
_cell.length_b   1.000
_cell.length_c   1.000
_cell.angle_alpha   90.00
_cell.angle_beta   90.00
_cell.angle_gamma   90.00
#
_symmetry.space_group_name_H-M   'P 1'
#
loop_
_entity.id
_entity.type
_entity.pdbx_description
1 polymer ?
#
loop_
_entity_poly.entity_id
_entity_poly.type
_entity_poly.pdbx_seq_one_letter_code
_entity_poly.pdbx_strand_id
1 'polypeptide(L)' 'MTVTEEMLEEADTLKDMNLPKGTLVMIVKRGDEFLIPNGTLKLHKGDKLLLISEKQKEEAITSE' A
#
# COMPACT_ATOMS: atom_id res chain seq x y z
N MET A 1 -0.13 -6.78 0.04
CA MET A 1 -0.37 -6.75 1.50
C MET A 1 -1.85 -6.60 1.78
N THR A 2 -2.34 -7.35 2.70
CA THR A 2 -3.77 -7.29 3.07
C THR A 2 -3.92 -6.53 4.38
N VAL A 3 -4.87 -5.59 4.41
CA VAL A 3 -5.12 -4.79 5.62
C VAL A 3 -5.85 -5.64 6.66
N THR A 4 -5.29 -5.69 7.87
CA THR A 4 -5.84 -6.45 8.98
C THR A 4 -6.40 -5.52 10.05
N GLU A 5 -7.17 -6.09 10.98
CA GLU A 5 -7.68 -5.30 12.10
C GLU A 5 -6.56 -4.70 12.94
N GLU A 6 -5.49 -5.46 13.13
CA GLU A 6 -4.35 -4.97 13.90
C GLU A 6 -3.72 -3.74 13.25
N MET A 7 -3.62 -3.76 11.92
CA MET A 7 -3.09 -2.61 11.20
C MET A 7 -3.98 -1.40 11.36
N LEU A 8 -5.29 -1.61 11.32
CA LEU A 8 -6.25 -0.51 11.46
C LEU A 8 -6.27 0.10 12.86
N GLU A 9 -5.86 -0.66 13.86
CA GLU A 9 -5.74 -0.12 15.22
C GLU A 9 -4.61 0.90 15.31
N GLU A 10 -3.57 0.72 14.50
CA GLU A 10 -2.43 1.63 14.49
C GLU A 10 -2.64 2.79 13.53
N ALA A 11 -3.19 2.50 12.35
CA ALA A 11 -3.38 3.51 11.32
C ALA A 11 -4.49 3.08 10.37
N ASP A 12 -5.44 3.96 10.12
CA ASP A 12 -6.55 3.67 9.21
C ASP A 12 -6.46 4.43 7.90
N THR A 13 -5.38 5.17 7.68
CA THR A 13 -5.14 5.86 6.42
C THR A 13 -3.75 5.54 5.90
N LEU A 14 -3.56 5.69 4.60
CA LEU A 14 -2.26 5.38 4.00
C LEU A 14 -1.14 6.28 4.55
N LYS A 15 -1.42 7.54 4.77
CA LYS A 15 -0.38 8.46 5.27
C LYS A 15 0.10 8.10 6.66
N ASP A 16 -0.74 7.46 7.45
CA ASP A 16 -0.39 7.10 8.82
C ASP A 16 0.19 5.70 8.93
N MET A 17 0.17 4.93 7.84
CA MET A 17 0.75 3.59 7.84
C MET A 17 2.27 3.67 7.88
N ASN A 18 2.85 2.83 8.72
CA ASN A 18 4.29 2.77 8.87
C ASN A 18 4.89 1.76 7.90
N LEU A 19 4.92 2.14 6.62
CA LEU A 19 5.49 1.29 5.59
C LEU A 19 7.01 1.40 5.57
N PRO A 20 7.71 0.35 5.13
CA PRO A 20 9.16 0.44 4.98
C PRO A 20 9.57 1.58 4.06
N LYS A 21 10.70 2.18 4.37
CA LYS A 21 11.23 3.26 3.54
C LYS A 21 11.43 2.79 2.11
N GLY A 22 11.04 3.61 1.17
CA GLY A 22 11.17 3.28 -0.24
C GLY A 22 10.03 2.43 -0.80
N THR A 23 8.99 2.21 -0.01
CA THR A 23 7.82 1.46 -0.46
C THR A 23 6.71 2.42 -0.87
N LEU A 24 6.11 2.15 -2.04
CA LEU A 24 5.00 2.93 -2.54
C LEU A 24 3.77 2.04 -2.71
N VAL A 25 2.61 2.59 -2.39
CA VAL A 25 1.36 1.89 -2.65
C VAL A 25 0.92 2.27 -4.06
N MET A 26 0.80 1.27 -4.92
CA MET A 26 0.41 1.47 -6.32
C MET A 26 -1.09 1.57 -6.48
N ILE A 27 -1.83 0.72 -5.78
CA ILE A 27 -3.28 0.71 -5.86
C ILE A 27 -3.85 -0.02 -4.66
N VAL A 28 -5.08 0.31 -4.31
CA VAL A 28 -5.82 -0.36 -3.24
C VAL A 28 -6.99 -1.10 -3.88
N LYS A 29 -7.11 -2.38 -3.60
CA LYS A 29 -8.22 -3.18 -4.11
C LYS A 29 -9.18 -3.50 -2.96
N ARG A 30 -10.43 -3.12 -3.14
CA ARG A 30 -11.49 -3.39 -2.16
C ARG A 30 -12.60 -4.18 -2.85
N GLY A 31 -12.68 -5.47 -2.55
CA GLY A 31 -13.59 -6.33 -3.28
C GLY A 31 -13.21 -6.34 -4.76
N ASP A 32 -14.14 -5.94 -5.60
CA ASP A 32 -13.90 -5.87 -7.04
C ASP A 32 -13.52 -4.48 -7.53
N GLU A 33 -13.38 -3.54 -6.60
CA GLU A 33 -13.07 -2.16 -6.94
C GLU A 33 -11.59 -1.85 -6.76
N PHE A 34 -11.08 -0.97 -7.64
CA PHE A 34 -9.73 -0.46 -7.51
C PHE A 34 -9.82 1.00 -7.09
N LEU A 35 -9.09 1.36 -6.04
CA LEU A 35 -9.11 2.70 -5.51
C LEU A 35 -7.76 3.36 -5.71
N ILE A 36 -7.78 4.65 -6.03
CA ILE A 36 -6.56 5.42 -6.17
C ILE A 36 -5.98 5.69 -4.79
N PRO A 37 -4.72 5.29 -4.55
CA PRO A 37 -4.11 5.49 -3.24
C PRO A 37 -3.74 6.97 -3.03
N ASN A 38 -4.28 7.55 -1.98
CA ASN A 38 -3.85 8.87 -1.55
C ASN A 38 -3.74 8.84 -0.02
N GLY A 39 -3.04 9.83 0.54
CA GLY A 39 -2.73 9.81 1.96
C GLY A 39 -3.95 9.80 2.87
N THR A 40 -5.06 10.36 2.42
CA THR A 40 -6.27 10.47 3.24
C THR A 40 -7.27 9.34 3.03
N LEU A 41 -6.97 8.41 2.13
CA LEU A 41 -7.85 7.28 1.87
C LEU A 41 -7.98 6.42 3.12
N LYS A 42 -9.19 6.24 3.60
CA LYS A 42 -9.42 5.36 4.74
C LYS A 42 -9.41 3.91 4.30
N LEU A 43 -8.66 3.11 5.02
CA LEU A 43 -8.52 1.69 4.74
C LEU A 43 -9.56 0.90 5.51
N HIS A 44 -9.98 -0.22 4.94
CA HIS A 44 -10.91 -1.13 5.57
C HIS A 44 -10.28 -2.51 5.68
N LYS A 45 -10.74 -3.27 6.66
CA LYS A 45 -10.26 -4.64 6.81
C LYS A 45 -10.49 -5.42 5.53
N GLY A 46 -9.48 -6.14 5.10
CA GLY A 46 -9.57 -6.94 3.88
C GLY A 46 -9.13 -6.21 2.62
N ASP A 47 -8.87 -4.92 2.70
CA ASP A 47 -8.34 -4.20 1.55
C ASP A 47 -6.98 -4.78 1.18
N LYS A 48 -6.71 -4.86 -0.11
CA LYS A 48 -5.43 -5.34 -0.60
C LYS A 48 -4.63 -4.18 -1.16
N LEU A 49 -3.40 -4.09 -0.72
CA LEU A 49 -2.50 -3.03 -1.17
C LEU A 49 -1.48 -3.63 -2.12
N LEU A 50 -1.41 -3.08 -3.31
CA LEU A 50 -0.37 -3.45 -4.27
C LEU A 50 0.79 -2.49 -4.05
N LEU A 51 1.92 -3.05 -3.65
CA LEU A 51 3.10 -2.27 -3.28
C LEU A 51 4.22 -2.46 -4.27
N ILE A 52 5.04 -1.43 -4.39
CA ILE A 52 6.29 -1.53 -5.11
C ILE A 52 7.39 -0.97 -4.21
N SER A 53 8.53 -1.65 -4.17
CA SER A 53 9.65 -1.18 -3.37
C SER A 53 10.69 -0.53 -4.27
N GLU A 54 11.39 0.44 -3.70
CA GLU A 54 12.45 1.13 -4.41
C GLU A 54 13.52 0.17 -4.91
N LYS A 55 13.79 -0.86 -4.13
CA LYS A 55 14.78 -1.86 -4.51
C LYS A 55 14.38 -2.59 -5.79
N GLN A 56 13.11 -2.96 -5.92
CA GLN A 56 12.62 -3.60 -7.13
C GLN A 56 12.70 -2.66 -8.32
N LYS A 57 12.43 -1.39 -8.08
CA LYS A 57 12.52 -0.39 -9.12
C LYS A 57 13.94 -0.25 -9.63
N GLU A 58 14.91 -0.27 -8.72
CA GLU A 58 16.32 -0.21 -9.11
C GLU A 58 16.74 -1.40 -9.93
N GLU A 59 16.29 -2.59 -9.56
CA GLU A 59 16.59 -3.79 -10.30
C GLU A 59 16.04 -3.73 -11.71
N ALA A 60 14.83 -3.20 -11.87
CA ALA A 60 14.23 -3.05 -13.19
C ALA A 60 15.06 -2.11 -14.07
N ILE A 61 15.59 -1.06 -13.48
CA ILE A 61 16.42 -0.11 -14.21
C ILE A 61 17.74 -0.74 -14.62
N THR A 62 18.37 -1.48 -13.71
CA THR A 62 19.66 -2.09 -14.00
C THR A 62 19.56 -3.22 -15.01
N SER A 63 18.42 -3.85 -15.15
CA SER A 63 18.27 -4.93 -16.09
C SER A 63 18.20 -4.46 -17.54
N GLU A 64 18.06 -3.19 -17.75
CA GLU A 64 18.07 -2.62 -19.07
C GLU A 64 19.49 -2.39 -19.58
#